data_bdda5b1e12860b1afde26ae74ddd8c9d
#
_entry.id   bdda5b1e12860b1afde26ae74ddd8c9d
#
_cell.length_a   1.000
_cell.length_b   1.000
_cell.length_c   1.000
_cell.angle_alpha   90.00
_cell.angle_beta   90.00
_cell.angle_gamma   90.00
#
_symmetry.space_group_name_H-M   'P 1'
#
loop_
_entity.id
_entity.type
_entity.pdbx_description
1 polymer ?
#
loop_
_entity_poly.entity_id
_entity_poly.type
_entity_poly.pdbx_seq_one_letter_code
_entity_poly.pdbx_strand_id
1 'polypeptide(L)'
;LFENCSWSPDFSDHRKWCLPGETAARDRLHQFVTRVVDKYDHDRDYPDVEGTSRLSPYLAAGVLSPRQCLAEITALQGNGQLPDFATGAGSWLNELIWRDFYSHVMVAFPRVSKGLPFQLITEKVKRRYDEKQLQAWQQGLTGYPIIDAAMR
;
A
#
# COMPACT_ATOMS: atom_id res chain seq x y z
N LEU A 1 -17.16 -14.98 -14.22
CA LEU A 1 -17.64 -14.17 -13.08
C LEU A 1 -17.51 -12.66 -13.32
N PHE A 2 -16.85 -12.23 -14.43
CA PHE A 2 -16.62 -10.80 -14.77
C PHE A 2 -17.25 -10.37 -16.11
N GLU A 3 -18.01 -11.25 -16.78
CA GLU A 3 -18.52 -11.02 -18.13
C GLU A 3 -19.61 -9.94 -18.26
N ASN A 4 -20.18 -9.45 -17.14
CA ASN A 4 -21.21 -8.41 -17.15
C ASN A 4 -20.86 -7.18 -16.32
N CYS A 5 -19.58 -6.95 -16.02
CA CYS A 5 -19.17 -5.75 -15.33
C CYS A 5 -18.97 -4.63 -16.37
N SER A 6 -19.97 -3.78 -16.54
CA SER A 6 -19.89 -2.56 -17.37
C SER A 6 -19.05 -1.44 -16.71
N TRP A 7 -18.23 -1.78 -15.70
CA TRP A 7 -17.38 -0.84 -15.03
C TRP A 7 -16.16 -0.53 -15.91
N SER A 8 -16.13 0.65 -16.50
CA SER A 8 -14.92 1.20 -17.09
C SER A 8 -14.38 2.26 -16.14
N PRO A 9 -13.25 1.99 -15.45
CA PRO A 9 -12.67 2.99 -14.58
C PRO A 9 -12.24 4.21 -15.41
N ASP A 10 -12.67 5.39 -15.00
CA ASP A 10 -12.11 6.64 -15.52
C ASP A 10 -10.69 6.80 -14.94
N PHE A 11 -9.69 6.49 -15.77
CA PHE A 11 -8.28 6.64 -15.42
C PHE A 11 -7.77 8.08 -15.58
N SER A 12 -8.60 9.03 -15.94
CA SER A 12 -8.18 10.43 -16.20
C SER A 12 -7.58 11.09 -14.95
N ASP A 13 -8.06 10.72 -13.77
CA ASP A 13 -7.61 11.27 -12.49
C ASP A 13 -6.39 10.56 -11.88
N HIS A 14 -6.10 9.33 -12.30
CA HIS A 14 -4.97 8.55 -11.73
C HIS A 14 -3.61 9.15 -12.05
N ARG A 15 -3.48 9.90 -13.15
CA ARG A 15 -2.23 10.60 -13.50
C ARG A 15 -1.85 11.67 -12.48
N LYS A 16 -2.80 12.18 -11.71
CA LYS A 16 -2.52 13.14 -10.63
C LYS A 16 -1.84 12.49 -9.43
N TRP A 17 -2.12 11.20 -9.20
CA TRP A 17 -1.66 10.48 -8.01
C TRP A 17 -0.41 9.63 -8.24
N CYS A 18 -0.23 9.12 -9.45
CA CYS A 18 0.87 8.23 -9.80
C CYS A 18 1.31 8.49 -11.24
N LEU A 19 2.33 9.32 -11.42
CA LEU A 19 2.96 9.52 -12.73
C LEU A 19 3.68 8.23 -13.15
N PRO A 20 3.47 7.71 -14.37
CA PRO A 20 4.12 6.48 -14.81
C PRO A 20 5.60 6.67 -15.08
N GLY A 21 6.35 5.57 -14.95
CA GLY A 21 7.75 5.49 -15.35
C GLY A 21 8.75 5.52 -14.21
N GLU A 22 9.96 5.07 -14.51
CA GLU A 22 11.05 4.90 -13.54
C GLU A 22 11.54 6.24 -12.98
N THR A 23 11.65 7.26 -13.84
CA THR A 23 12.06 8.61 -13.41
C THR A 23 11.10 9.16 -12.37
N ALA A 24 9.78 9.10 -12.64
CA ALA A 24 8.77 9.56 -11.70
C ALA A 24 8.80 8.77 -10.37
N ALA A 25 9.05 7.48 -10.43
CA ALA A 25 9.19 6.64 -9.24
C ALA A 25 10.40 7.04 -8.39
N ARG A 26 11.54 7.30 -9.03
CA ARG A 26 12.78 7.75 -8.35
C ARG A 26 12.62 9.15 -7.76
N ASP A 27 12.04 10.09 -8.50
CA ASP A 27 11.77 11.44 -8.03
C ASP A 27 10.84 11.41 -6.79
N ARG A 28 9.80 10.57 -6.84
CA ARG A 28 8.89 10.38 -5.72
C ARG A 28 9.60 9.77 -4.50
N LEU A 29 10.44 8.76 -4.70
CA LEU A 29 11.27 8.18 -3.64
C LEU A 29 12.17 9.23 -3.02
N HIS A 30 12.91 9.97 -3.83
CA HIS A 30 13.83 11.01 -3.37
C HIS A 30 13.10 12.11 -2.57
N GLN A 31 11.96 12.59 -3.08
CA GLN A 31 11.14 13.58 -2.37
C GLN A 31 10.66 13.06 -1.01
N PHE A 32 10.19 11.82 -0.96
CA PHE A 32 9.73 11.21 0.29
C PHE A 32 10.87 11.11 1.29
N VAL A 33 12.02 10.55 0.89
CA VAL A 33 13.15 10.29 1.76
C VAL A 33 13.79 11.61 2.25
N THR A 34 13.77 12.70 1.45
CA THR A 34 14.36 13.98 1.82
C THR A 34 13.45 14.90 2.63
N ARG A 35 12.12 14.73 2.57
CA ARG A 35 11.16 15.71 3.12
C ARG A 35 10.16 15.16 4.11
N VAL A 36 9.83 13.87 4.02
CA VAL A 36 8.68 13.30 4.72
C VAL A 36 9.08 12.20 5.70
N VAL A 37 10.09 11.42 5.36
CA VAL A 37 10.43 10.17 6.05
C VAL A 37 10.68 10.32 7.55
N ASP A 38 11.22 11.46 7.99
CA ASP A 38 11.55 11.69 9.41
C ASP A 38 10.32 11.66 10.33
N LYS A 39 9.15 12.02 9.81
CA LYS A 39 7.88 12.01 10.54
C LYS A 39 6.96 10.85 10.16
N TYR A 40 7.45 9.92 9.38
CA TYR A 40 6.63 8.84 8.83
C TYR A 40 5.97 7.98 9.91
N ASP A 41 6.65 7.69 11.00
CA ASP A 41 6.16 6.90 12.13
C ASP A 41 4.91 7.50 12.78
N HIS A 42 4.79 8.83 12.80
CA HIS A 42 3.64 9.56 13.29
C HIS A 42 2.61 9.84 12.18
N ASP A 43 3.03 10.44 11.07
CA ASP A 43 2.13 11.03 10.08
C ASP A 43 1.36 9.98 9.25
N ARG A 44 1.88 8.74 9.16
CA ARG A 44 1.23 7.64 8.42
C ARG A 44 -0.15 7.26 8.95
N ASP A 45 -0.43 7.55 10.22
CA ASP A 45 -1.68 7.21 10.88
C ASP A 45 -2.78 8.27 10.67
N TYR A 46 -2.43 9.40 10.05
CA TYR A 46 -3.34 10.51 9.78
C TYR A 46 -3.68 10.60 8.29
N PRO A 47 -4.92 10.19 7.86
CA PRO A 47 -5.29 10.16 6.44
C PRO A 47 -5.30 11.52 5.74
N ASP A 48 -5.45 12.60 6.48
CA ASP A 48 -5.45 13.99 5.99
C ASP A 48 -4.04 14.58 5.83
N VAL A 49 -3.00 13.85 6.29
CA VAL A 49 -1.60 14.27 6.19
C VAL A 49 -0.91 13.55 5.04
N GLU A 50 -0.14 14.29 4.24
CA GLU A 50 0.74 13.74 3.18
C GLU A 50 1.98 13.03 3.77
N GLY A 51 1.75 12.12 4.74
CA GLY A 51 2.78 11.46 5.54
C GLY A 51 3.30 10.14 4.95
N THR A 52 2.81 9.69 3.78
CA THR A 52 3.19 8.40 3.20
C THR A 52 4.00 8.53 1.93
N SER A 53 4.77 7.47 1.61
CA SER A 53 5.63 7.46 0.41
C SER A 53 4.84 7.43 -0.91
N ARG A 54 3.65 6.82 -0.91
CA ARG A 54 2.85 6.54 -2.12
C ARG A 54 3.62 5.75 -3.19
N LEU A 55 4.57 4.91 -2.78
CA LEU A 55 5.41 4.10 -3.68
C LEU A 55 4.84 2.73 -3.99
N SER A 56 3.73 2.33 -3.35
CA SER A 56 3.13 1.00 -3.53
C SER A 56 2.82 0.64 -4.99
N PRO A 57 2.30 1.53 -5.86
CA PRO A 57 2.08 1.22 -7.27
C PRO A 57 3.38 0.90 -8.02
N TYR A 58 4.44 1.66 -7.77
CA TYR A 58 5.75 1.46 -8.41
C TYR A 58 6.43 0.17 -7.97
N LEU A 59 6.33 -0.15 -6.67
CA LEU A 59 6.84 -1.41 -6.11
C LEU A 59 6.04 -2.61 -6.61
N ALA A 60 4.71 -2.49 -6.75
CA ALA A 60 3.85 -3.55 -7.26
C ALA A 60 4.10 -3.83 -8.74
N ALA A 61 4.31 -2.79 -9.55
CA ALA A 61 4.63 -2.90 -10.97
C ALA A 61 6.09 -3.27 -11.26
N GLY A 62 6.95 -3.32 -10.23
CA GLY A 62 8.38 -3.61 -10.40
C GLY A 62 9.17 -2.47 -11.04
N VAL A 63 8.59 -1.28 -11.17
CA VAL A 63 9.26 -0.08 -11.68
C VAL A 63 10.31 0.44 -10.70
N LEU A 64 10.07 0.22 -9.41
CA LEU A 64 10.98 0.50 -8.31
C LEU A 64 11.21 -0.78 -7.50
N SER A 65 12.46 -1.06 -7.14
CA SER A 65 12.79 -2.20 -6.29
C SER A 65 12.95 -1.80 -4.83
N PRO A 66 12.68 -2.70 -3.87
CA PRO A 66 13.00 -2.46 -2.45
C PRO A 66 14.48 -2.16 -2.19
N ARG A 67 15.39 -2.71 -3.02
CA ARG A 67 16.83 -2.42 -2.92
C ARG A 67 17.17 -0.98 -3.27
N GLN A 68 16.49 -0.39 -4.26
CA GLN A 68 16.65 1.03 -4.59
C GLN A 68 16.13 1.91 -3.44
N CYS A 69 15.00 1.53 -2.82
CA CYS A 69 14.49 2.21 -1.65
C CYS A 69 15.48 2.16 -0.48
N LEU A 70 16.06 0.99 -0.22
CA LEU A 70 17.08 0.82 0.81
C LEU A 70 18.33 1.66 0.53
N ALA A 71 18.82 1.64 -0.71
CA ALA A 71 19.99 2.42 -1.10
C ALA A 71 19.78 3.93 -0.90
N GLU A 72 18.61 4.44 -1.28
CA GLU A 72 18.27 5.86 -1.13
C GLU A 72 18.22 6.29 0.33
N ILE A 73 17.58 5.48 1.21
CA ILE A 73 17.46 5.83 2.62
C ILE A 73 18.80 5.72 3.36
N THR A 74 19.66 4.75 3.02
CA THR A 74 20.98 4.61 3.62
C THR A 74 21.95 5.69 3.14
N ALA A 75 21.82 6.15 1.90
CA ALA A 75 22.63 7.26 1.39
C ALA A 75 22.39 8.56 2.16
N LEU A 76 21.15 8.82 2.57
CA LEU A 76 20.83 10.01 3.38
C LEU A 76 21.38 9.95 4.81
N GLN A 77 21.55 8.78 5.38
CA GLN A 77 22.17 8.62 6.70
C GLN A 77 23.67 9.03 6.71
N GLY A 78 24.27 9.20 5.52
CA GLY A 78 25.64 9.68 5.35
C GLY A 78 26.75 8.72 5.76
N ASN A 79 26.42 7.60 6.37
CA ASN A 79 27.37 6.60 6.88
C ASN A 79 27.17 5.18 6.29
N GLY A 80 26.18 5.03 5.38
CA GLY A 80 25.83 3.74 4.78
C GLY A 80 25.21 2.73 5.75
N GLN A 81 24.84 3.18 6.96
CA GLN A 81 24.20 2.34 7.97
C GLN A 81 22.67 2.31 7.77
N LEU A 82 22.04 1.27 8.28
CA LEU A 82 20.58 1.20 8.35
C LEU A 82 20.07 2.24 9.36
N PRO A 83 18.93 2.90 9.09
CA PRO A 83 18.29 3.76 10.06
C PRO A 83 17.85 2.98 11.30
N ASP A 84 17.86 3.65 12.44
CA ASP A 84 17.30 3.10 13.68
C ASP A 84 15.80 2.87 13.50
N PHE A 85 15.33 1.68 13.86
CA PHE A 85 13.92 1.30 13.76
C PHE A 85 12.98 2.13 14.63
N ALA A 86 13.49 2.88 15.59
CA ALA A 86 12.74 3.84 16.39
C ALA A 86 12.49 5.19 15.69
N THR A 87 13.04 5.38 14.48
CA THR A 87 12.87 6.61 13.68
C THR A 87 11.82 6.44 12.60
N GLY A 88 11.32 7.52 12.03
CA GLY A 88 10.42 7.47 10.87
C GLY A 88 11.02 6.72 9.69
N ALA A 89 12.32 6.93 9.43
CA ALA A 89 13.07 6.20 8.40
C ALA A 89 13.12 4.69 8.65
N GLY A 90 13.40 4.28 9.89
CA GLY A 90 13.41 2.88 10.29
C GLY A 90 12.02 2.25 10.28
N SER A 91 11.01 3.01 10.72
CA SER A 91 9.60 2.58 10.63
C SER A 91 9.19 2.32 9.17
N TRP A 92 9.58 3.20 8.23
CA TRP A 92 9.32 2.98 6.81
C TRP A 92 10.10 1.79 6.23
N LEU A 93 11.36 1.61 6.62
CA LEU A 93 12.15 0.43 6.23
C LEU A 93 11.48 -0.86 6.69
N ASN A 94 10.89 -0.87 7.87
CA ASN A 94 10.15 -2.02 8.39
C ASN A 94 8.95 -2.39 7.48
N GLU A 95 8.28 -1.44 6.83
CA GLU A 95 7.20 -1.73 5.88
C GLU A 95 7.73 -2.45 4.61
N LEU A 96 8.96 -2.16 4.17
CA LEU A 96 9.59 -2.89 3.07
C LEU A 96 9.94 -4.33 3.49
N ILE A 97 10.38 -4.53 4.74
CA ILE A 97 10.63 -5.86 5.31
C ILE A 97 9.31 -6.65 5.40
N TRP A 98 8.23 -6.05 5.88
CA TRP A 98 6.91 -6.68 5.89
C TRP A 98 6.44 -7.10 4.50
N ARG A 99 6.67 -6.27 3.49
CA ARG A 99 6.35 -6.62 2.10
C ARG A 99 7.10 -7.87 1.64
N ASP A 100 8.38 -7.98 1.96
CA ASP A 100 9.18 -9.16 1.62
C ASP A 100 8.72 -10.39 2.40
N PHE A 101 8.44 -10.25 3.69
CA PHE A 101 7.86 -11.31 4.53
C PHE A 101 6.57 -11.88 3.92
N TYR A 102 5.62 -11.03 3.51
CA TYR A 102 4.37 -11.51 2.88
C TYR A 102 4.62 -12.18 1.53
N SER A 103 5.64 -11.79 0.78
CA SER A 103 6.03 -12.50 -0.44
C SER A 103 6.48 -13.94 -0.13
N HIS A 104 7.25 -14.14 0.95
CA HIS A 104 7.63 -15.47 1.43
C HIS A 104 6.42 -16.29 1.92
N VAL A 105 5.47 -15.65 2.61
CA VAL A 105 4.23 -16.30 3.01
C VAL A 105 3.45 -16.80 1.79
N MET A 106 3.37 -16.01 0.71
CA MET A 106 2.68 -16.43 -0.52
C MET A 106 3.37 -17.62 -1.20
N VAL A 107 4.71 -17.69 -1.16
CA VAL A 107 5.48 -18.82 -1.69
C VAL A 107 5.27 -20.07 -0.83
N ALA A 108 5.30 -19.92 0.51
CA ALA A 108 5.12 -21.04 1.44
C ALA A 108 3.67 -21.57 1.45
N PHE A 109 2.70 -20.70 1.22
CA PHE A 109 1.27 -21.03 1.28
C PHE A 109 0.53 -20.59 0.00
N PRO A 110 0.81 -21.21 -1.16
CA PRO A 110 0.28 -20.77 -2.47
C PRO A 110 -1.25 -20.83 -2.55
N ARG A 111 -1.93 -21.53 -1.64
CA ARG A 111 -3.39 -21.51 -1.53
C ARG A 111 -3.95 -20.10 -1.27
N VAL A 112 -3.19 -19.24 -0.55
CA VAL A 112 -3.60 -17.86 -0.24
C VAL A 112 -3.70 -17.02 -1.51
N SER A 113 -2.79 -17.22 -2.48
CA SER A 113 -2.85 -16.52 -3.78
C SER A 113 -4.07 -16.88 -4.63
N LYS A 114 -4.74 -17.99 -4.30
CA LYS A 114 -5.98 -18.46 -4.95
C LYS A 114 -7.24 -17.99 -4.23
N GLY A 115 -7.12 -17.04 -3.29
CA GLY A 115 -8.25 -16.56 -2.48
C GLY A 115 -8.75 -17.56 -1.44
N LEU A 116 -7.98 -18.61 -1.17
CA LEU A 116 -8.30 -19.59 -0.14
C LEU A 116 -7.72 -19.14 1.21
N PRO A 117 -8.36 -19.44 2.33
CA PRO A 117 -7.91 -18.97 3.64
C PRO A 117 -6.58 -19.59 4.04
N PHE A 118 -5.76 -18.82 4.75
CA PHE A 118 -4.49 -19.27 5.31
C PHE A 118 -4.70 -20.42 6.30
N GLN A 119 -5.66 -20.28 7.22
CA GLN A 119 -6.06 -21.31 8.16
C GLN A 119 -7.35 -21.98 7.70
N LEU A 120 -7.34 -23.32 7.57
CA LEU A 120 -8.48 -24.10 7.10
C LEU A 120 -9.76 -23.92 7.94
N ILE A 121 -9.59 -23.69 9.24
CA ILE A 121 -10.73 -23.49 10.14
C ILE A 121 -11.57 -22.27 9.75
N THR A 122 -10.97 -21.27 9.13
CA THR A 122 -11.68 -20.05 8.71
C THR A 122 -12.60 -20.26 7.51
N GLU A 123 -12.52 -21.39 6.81
CA GLU A 123 -13.51 -21.79 5.79
C GLU A 123 -14.90 -22.01 6.38
N LYS A 124 -14.96 -22.37 7.67
CA LYS A 124 -16.23 -22.63 8.39
C LYS A 124 -16.89 -21.36 8.89
N VAL A 125 -16.27 -20.20 8.75
CA VAL A 125 -16.85 -18.91 9.17
C VAL A 125 -18.04 -18.60 8.26
N LYS A 126 -19.22 -18.54 8.86
CA LYS A 126 -20.43 -18.11 8.14
C LYS A 126 -20.30 -16.62 7.79
N ARG A 127 -20.32 -16.32 6.51
CA ARG A 127 -20.35 -14.94 6.01
C ARG A 127 -21.80 -14.50 5.86
N ARG A 128 -22.08 -13.29 6.28
CA ARG A 128 -23.38 -12.65 6.03
C ARG A 128 -23.32 -12.00 4.67
N TYR A 129 -24.28 -12.34 3.81
CA TYR A 129 -24.49 -11.67 2.54
C TYR A 129 -25.73 -10.79 2.64
N ASP A 130 -25.55 -9.49 2.53
CA ASP A 130 -26.62 -8.49 2.58
C ASP A 130 -26.39 -7.52 1.42
N GLU A 131 -27.19 -7.67 0.37
CA GLU A 131 -27.04 -6.88 -0.86
C GLU A 131 -27.20 -5.39 -0.61
N LYS A 132 -28.09 -4.99 0.28
CA LYS A 132 -28.30 -3.57 0.61
C LYS A 132 -27.08 -2.97 1.31
N GLN A 133 -26.47 -3.71 2.23
CA GLN A 133 -25.25 -3.27 2.92
C GLN A 133 -24.06 -3.22 1.95
N LEU A 134 -23.95 -4.18 1.02
CA LEU A 134 -22.91 -4.17 0.00
C LEU A 134 -23.05 -2.94 -0.92
N GLN A 135 -24.27 -2.66 -1.40
CA GLN A 135 -24.53 -1.47 -2.22
C GLN A 135 -24.25 -0.17 -1.48
N ALA A 136 -24.66 -0.08 -0.20
CA ALA A 136 -24.36 1.08 0.63
C ALA A 136 -22.84 1.29 0.79
N TRP A 137 -22.08 0.21 0.98
CA TRP A 137 -20.62 0.28 1.03
C TRP A 137 -20.02 0.74 -0.32
N GLN A 138 -20.43 0.14 -1.44
CA GLN A 138 -19.95 0.51 -2.77
C GLN A 138 -20.24 1.98 -3.12
N GLN A 139 -21.32 2.55 -2.60
CA GLN A 139 -21.75 3.92 -2.85
C GLN A 139 -21.22 4.93 -1.81
N GLY A 140 -20.48 4.47 -0.79
CA GLY A 140 -20.03 5.34 0.29
C GLY A 140 -21.18 5.88 1.15
N LEU A 141 -22.19 5.06 1.41
CA LEU A 141 -23.42 5.38 2.14
C LEU A 141 -23.63 4.47 3.36
N THR A 142 -22.54 4.03 3.98
CA THR A 142 -22.58 3.15 5.14
C THR A 142 -22.98 3.88 6.43
N GLY A 143 -22.84 5.20 6.47
CA GLY A 143 -22.99 6.03 7.67
C GLY A 143 -21.73 6.11 8.54
N TYR A 144 -20.64 5.47 8.13
CA TYR A 144 -19.32 5.60 8.76
C TYR A 144 -18.46 6.57 7.96
N PRO A 145 -18.20 7.80 8.47
CA PRO A 145 -17.60 8.87 7.67
C PRO A 145 -16.27 8.50 7.00
N ILE A 146 -15.38 7.79 7.70
CA ILE A 146 -14.08 7.39 7.18
C ILE A 146 -14.21 6.34 6.06
N ILE A 147 -15.17 5.42 6.18
CA ILE A 147 -15.43 4.41 5.14
C ILE A 147 -16.06 5.08 3.92
N ASP A 148 -17.05 5.93 4.15
CA ASP A 148 -17.78 6.62 3.09
C ASP A 148 -16.86 7.57 2.31
N ALA A 149 -15.93 8.24 3.00
CA ALA A 149 -14.92 9.09 2.36
C ALA A 149 -13.94 8.29 1.49
N ALA A 150 -13.55 7.09 1.94
CA ALA A 150 -12.63 6.22 1.17
C ALA A 150 -13.28 5.61 -0.08
N MET A 151 -14.62 5.49 -0.12
CA MET A 151 -15.36 4.89 -1.23
C MET A 151 -15.82 5.92 -2.28
N ARG A 152 -15.74 7.22 -2.01
CA ARG A 152 -16.09 8.33 -2.90
C ARG A 152 -14.85 8.93 -3.57
#